data_9f7f2574968592d28aa64a52f1127d33
#
_entry.id   9f7f2574968592d28aa64a52f1127d33
#
_cell.length_a   1.000
_cell.length_b   1.000
_cell.length_c   1.000
_cell.angle_alpha   90.00
_cell.angle_beta   90.00
_cell.angle_gamma   90.00
#
_symmetry.space_group_name_H-M   'P 1'
#
loop_
_entity.id
_entity.type
_entity.pdbx_description
1 polymer ?
#
loop_
_entity_poly.entity_id
_entity_poly.type
_entity_poly.pdbx_seq_one_letter_code
_entity_poly.pdbx_strand_id
1 'polypeptide(L)'
;MSTFKNLSIKVAPDGRRLAFSQAGEANSPRVLLCLPGLLETRATFDPLIHAASDTQGLRVISLDLCGRGDSDPLPNDSGYCMSLYLSDVEAFIRQEIFGYGLPRQRLDVLGTSMGGILGMYLAGKAENEVSGLCLNDIGLNLTWMSIYGLYEGMKAAGQLPKAETLASRLGVTEGAVRDVQSPHHFDLPHHKDWKGMKFGHILNNFKGSVSLVYGGESGVCLPAQVQDLQAKFPHLAAMRVEGATHPVPFTQAVCAFVLKGLKLPLLEVKTKPPEILPVSNSLLQAPLPLEKTLSIGPLESVSKETHLTHITSAPVMHSKQKNEVVIPEEKFVPASQAEVIGGSTLRSKFAKWMARFK
;
A
#
# COMPACT_ATOMS: atom_id res chain seq x y z
N MET A 1 7.00 4.11 27.00
CA MET A 1 7.30 4.82 25.74
C MET A 1 7.29 3.80 24.62
N SER A 2 6.36 3.90 23.70
CA SER A 2 6.33 3.06 22.50
C SER A 2 7.50 3.44 21.60
N THR A 3 8.42 2.50 21.34
CA THR A 3 9.62 2.77 20.52
C THR A 3 9.25 2.68 19.05
N PHE A 4 9.63 3.71 18.29
CA PHE A 4 9.65 3.66 16.83
C PHE A 4 10.60 2.54 16.38
N LYS A 5 10.12 1.63 15.52
CA LYS A 5 10.89 0.48 15.04
C LYS A 5 10.86 0.42 13.52
N ASN A 6 12.02 0.21 12.92
CA ASN A 6 12.15 -0.14 11.51
C ASN A 6 12.32 -1.66 11.38
N LEU A 7 11.45 -2.29 10.61
CA LEU A 7 11.33 -3.74 10.49
C LEU A 7 11.21 -4.12 9.00
N SER A 8 11.33 -5.42 8.73
CA SER A 8 11.01 -5.97 7.40
C SER A 8 10.47 -7.39 7.53
N ILE A 9 9.60 -7.77 6.60
CA ILE A 9 8.99 -9.11 6.55
C ILE A 9 9.00 -9.64 5.13
N LYS A 10 9.24 -10.94 4.96
CA LYS A 10 9.08 -11.62 3.67
C LYS A 10 7.61 -11.89 3.41
N VAL A 11 7.06 -11.31 2.36
CA VAL A 11 5.61 -11.37 2.08
C VAL A 11 5.27 -12.11 0.80
N ALA A 12 6.11 -12.04 -0.22
CA ALA A 12 5.79 -12.64 -1.50
C ALA A 12 6.26 -14.10 -1.59
N PRO A 13 5.64 -14.94 -2.45
CA PRO A 13 6.12 -16.30 -2.71
C PRO A 13 7.56 -16.36 -3.23
N ASP A 14 8.02 -15.30 -3.88
CA ASP A 14 9.40 -15.14 -4.37
C ASP A 14 10.38 -14.72 -3.27
N GLY A 15 9.93 -14.56 -2.03
CA GLY A 15 10.75 -14.22 -0.88
C GLY A 15 11.14 -12.75 -0.74
N ARG A 16 10.59 -11.84 -1.56
CA ARG A 16 10.81 -10.40 -1.40
C ARG A 16 10.34 -9.91 -0.03
N ARG A 17 11.09 -8.96 0.52
CA ARG A 17 10.79 -8.31 1.78
C ARG A 17 10.12 -6.97 1.55
N LEU A 18 9.14 -6.66 2.38
CA LEU A 18 8.65 -5.30 2.54
C LEU A 18 9.18 -4.73 3.85
N ALA A 19 9.71 -3.51 3.77
CA ALA A 19 10.16 -2.76 4.92
C ALA A 19 9.01 -1.90 5.46
N PHE A 20 8.95 -1.76 6.78
CA PHE A 20 7.94 -0.93 7.42
C PHE A 20 8.49 -0.29 8.71
N SER A 21 7.91 0.83 9.08
CA SER A 21 8.12 1.47 10.37
C SER A 21 6.86 1.34 11.21
N GLN A 22 7.01 1.20 12.51
CA GLN A 22 5.85 1.13 13.39
C GLN A 22 6.07 1.81 14.74
N ALA A 23 4.97 2.24 15.35
CA ALA A 23 4.84 2.55 16.77
C ALA A 23 3.62 1.82 17.33
N GLY A 24 3.65 1.52 18.63
CA GLY A 24 2.64 0.70 19.28
C GLY A 24 2.99 -0.80 19.34
N GLU A 25 2.23 -1.54 20.12
CA GLU A 25 2.47 -2.95 20.36
C GLU A 25 1.79 -3.83 19.31
N ALA A 26 2.40 -4.97 18.96
CA ALA A 26 1.88 -5.90 17.94
C ALA A 26 0.46 -6.42 18.27
N ASN A 27 0.12 -6.53 19.57
CA ASN A 27 -1.18 -6.99 20.05
C ASN A 27 -2.18 -5.85 20.30
N SER A 28 -1.88 -4.62 19.85
CA SER A 28 -2.82 -3.51 19.98
C SER A 28 -4.15 -3.85 19.30
N PRO A 29 -5.30 -3.54 19.93
CA PRO A 29 -6.61 -3.89 19.37
C PRO A 29 -6.94 -3.16 18.05
N ARG A 30 -6.17 -2.14 17.71
CA ARG A 30 -6.35 -1.32 16.52
C ARG A 30 -5.03 -1.13 15.78
N VAL A 31 -5.10 -1.25 14.46
CA VAL A 31 -3.96 -1.02 13.56
C VAL A 31 -4.36 0.05 12.55
N LEU A 32 -3.50 1.04 12.37
CA LEU A 32 -3.54 1.98 11.26
C LEU A 32 -2.41 1.62 10.29
N LEU A 33 -2.77 1.12 9.12
CA LEU A 33 -1.83 0.86 8.03
C LEU A 33 -1.75 2.07 7.10
N CYS A 34 -0.55 2.63 6.95
CA CYS A 34 -0.26 3.79 6.12
C CYS A 34 0.40 3.37 4.80
N LEU A 35 -0.20 3.75 3.67
CA LEU A 35 0.24 3.41 2.31
C LEU A 35 0.69 4.67 1.56
N PRO A 36 1.95 4.71 1.07
CA PRO A 36 2.53 5.88 0.43
C PRO A 36 1.96 6.15 -0.97
N GLY A 37 2.17 7.37 -1.44
CA GLY A 37 1.86 7.79 -2.81
C GLY A 37 2.80 7.20 -3.85
N LEU A 38 2.61 7.63 -5.09
CA LEU A 38 3.21 7.05 -6.30
C LEU A 38 4.74 6.95 -6.23
N LEU A 39 5.40 7.99 -5.73
CA LEU A 39 6.86 8.09 -5.61
C LEU A 39 7.28 8.47 -4.19
N GLU A 40 6.54 8.00 -3.20
CA GLU A 40 6.83 8.20 -1.80
C GLU A 40 7.33 6.91 -1.14
N THR A 41 7.95 7.07 0.02
CA THR A 41 8.37 5.99 0.90
C THR A 41 7.59 6.06 2.22
N ARG A 42 7.74 5.06 3.08
CA ARG A 42 7.15 5.05 4.43
C ARG A 42 7.50 6.27 5.27
N ALA A 43 8.64 6.93 5.00
CA ALA A 43 9.10 8.11 5.73
C ALA A 43 8.12 9.29 5.65
N THR A 44 7.25 9.35 4.63
CA THR A 44 6.17 10.34 4.54
C THR A 44 5.29 10.36 5.79
N PHE A 45 5.15 9.22 6.48
CA PHE A 45 4.28 9.05 7.64
C PHE A 45 5.00 9.20 8.99
N ASP A 46 6.30 9.49 9.01
CA ASP A 46 7.07 9.63 10.27
C ASP A 46 6.43 10.64 11.25
N PRO A 47 5.94 11.82 10.80
CA PRO A 47 5.26 12.74 11.71
C PRO A 47 4.00 12.15 12.36
N LEU A 48 3.24 11.33 11.62
CA LEU A 48 2.06 10.66 12.14
C LEU A 48 2.41 9.55 13.13
N ILE A 49 3.44 8.73 12.81
CA ILE A 49 3.93 7.68 13.70
C ILE A 49 4.41 8.28 15.01
N HIS A 50 5.16 9.38 14.96
CA HIS A 50 5.60 10.10 16.17
C HIS A 50 4.41 10.66 16.96
N ALA A 51 3.43 11.27 16.29
CA ALA A 51 2.23 11.80 16.95
C ALA A 51 1.37 10.71 17.60
N ALA A 52 1.43 9.48 17.07
CA ALA A 52 0.67 8.33 17.57
C ALA A 52 1.41 7.53 18.66
N SER A 53 2.70 7.79 18.90
CA SER A 53 3.56 6.95 19.77
C SER A 53 3.02 6.76 21.17
N ASP A 54 2.31 7.75 21.71
CA ASP A 54 1.73 7.71 23.08
C ASP A 54 0.24 7.32 23.08
N THR A 55 -0.33 6.94 21.92
CA THR A 55 -1.73 6.53 21.81
C THR A 55 -1.89 5.08 22.22
N GLN A 56 -2.47 4.85 23.41
CA GLN A 56 -2.70 3.50 23.92
C GLN A 56 -3.66 2.70 23.03
N GLY A 57 -3.36 1.41 22.86
CA GLY A 57 -4.21 0.49 22.09
C GLY A 57 -4.22 0.74 20.57
N LEU A 58 -3.28 1.54 20.06
CA LEU A 58 -3.10 1.80 18.64
C LEU A 58 -1.70 1.36 18.19
N ARG A 59 -1.63 0.57 17.13
CA ARG A 59 -0.41 0.28 16.37
C ARG A 59 -0.48 1.02 15.05
N VAL A 60 0.47 1.89 14.76
CA VAL A 60 0.60 2.57 13.46
C VAL A 60 1.74 1.91 12.70
N ILE A 61 1.47 1.52 11.47
CA ILE A 61 2.43 0.90 10.56
C ILE A 61 2.50 1.73 9.29
N SER A 62 3.68 2.14 8.86
CA SER A 62 3.91 2.71 7.53
C SER A 62 4.77 1.78 6.69
N LEU A 63 4.38 1.55 5.45
CA LEU A 63 4.94 0.52 4.58
C LEU A 63 5.68 1.14 3.40
N ASP A 64 6.88 0.63 3.08
CA ASP A 64 7.47 0.83 1.77
C ASP A 64 6.89 -0.19 0.79
N LEU A 65 6.38 0.28 -0.34
CA LEU A 65 5.98 -0.62 -1.41
C LEU A 65 7.21 -1.19 -2.13
N CYS A 66 7.04 -2.27 -2.87
CA CYS A 66 8.09 -2.89 -3.66
C CYS A 66 8.86 -1.86 -4.52
N GLY A 67 10.20 -1.90 -4.46
CA GLY A 67 11.08 -0.97 -5.16
C GLY A 67 11.14 0.45 -4.58
N ARG A 68 10.72 0.64 -3.32
CA ARG A 68 10.76 1.91 -2.58
C ARG A 68 11.42 1.73 -1.23
N GLY A 69 12.13 2.77 -0.79
CA GLY A 69 12.81 2.79 0.51
C GLY A 69 13.70 1.58 0.72
N ASP A 70 13.45 0.84 1.80
CA ASP A 70 14.20 -0.36 2.16
C ASP A 70 13.50 -1.67 1.75
N SER A 71 12.38 -1.61 1.01
CA SER A 71 11.73 -2.78 0.43
C SER A 71 12.52 -3.32 -0.76
N ASP A 72 12.53 -4.65 -0.89
CA ASP A 72 13.24 -5.29 -2.00
C ASP A 72 12.65 -4.85 -3.34
N PRO A 73 13.48 -4.58 -4.34
CA PRO A 73 13.04 -4.34 -5.71
C PRO A 73 12.60 -5.64 -6.40
N LEU A 74 11.95 -5.51 -7.56
CA LEU A 74 11.76 -6.64 -8.46
C LEU A 74 13.11 -7.08 -9.06
N PRO A 75 13.31 -8.39 -9.34
CA PRO A 75 14.60 -8.92 -9.79
C PRO A 75 15.21 -8.21 -11.02
N ASN A 76 14.36 -7.75 -11.95
CA ASN A 76 14.79 -7.05 -13.15
C ASN A 76 14.54 -5.55 -13.08
N ASP A 77 14.22 -5.02 -11.92
CA ASP A 77 13.79 -3.62 -11.69
C ASP A 77 12.74 -3.16 -12.73
N SER A 78 11.75 -4.01 -13.01
CA SER A 78 10.67 -3.76 -13.97
C SER A 78 9.42 -4.58 -13.68
N GLY A 79 8.27 -4.11 -14.13
CA GLY A 79 6.97 -4.74 -13.91
C GLY A 79 6.24 -4.21 -12.67
N TYR A 80 6.63 -3.04 -12.19
CA TYR A 80 5.96 -2.37 -11.08
C TYR A 80 4.59 -1.88 -11.50
N CYS A 81 3.55 -2.40 -10.85
CA CYS A 81 2.17 -2.09 -11.16
C CYS A 81 1.26 -2.16 -9.93
N MET A 82 0.04 -1.65 -10.07
CA MET A 82 -0.90 -1.56 -8.95
C MET A 82 -1.32 -2.94 -8.42
N SER A 83 -1.47 -3.95 -9.28
CA SER A 83 -1.83 -5.31 -8.85
C SER A 83 -0.73 -5.96 -8.03
N LEU A 84 0.55 -5.72 -8.39
CA LEU A 84 1.69 -6.15 -7.59
C LEU A 84 1.64 -5.55 -6.18
N TYR A 85 1.50 -4.22 -6.09
CA TYR A 85 1.45 -3.54 -4.79
C TYR A 85 0.27 -4.01 -3.95
N LEU A 86 -0.91 -4.17 -4.56
CA LEU A 86 -2.08 -4.67 -3.86
C LEU A 86 -1.85 -6.08 -3.30
N SER A 87 -1.30 -6.98 -4.11
CA SER A 87 -0.98 -8.36 -3.70
C SER A 87 0.04 -8.39 -2.55
N ASP A 88 1.09 -7.58 -2.63
CA ASP A 88 2.11 -7.46 -1.58
C ASP A 88 1.50 -6.94 -0.27
N VAL A 89 0.67 -5.89 -0.35
CA VAL A 89 0.00 -5.31 0.84
C VAL A 89 -1.01 -6.30 1.45
N GLU A 90 -1.77 -7.03 0.64
CA GLU A 90 -2.68 -8.07 1.14
C GLU A 90 -1.92 -9.21 1.83
N ALA A 91 -0.78 -9.61 1.28
CA ALA A 91 0.08 -10.61 1.93
C ALA A 91 0.66 -10.08 3.25
N PHE A 92 1.07 -8.81 3.28
CA PHE A 92 1.53 -8.14 4.51
C PHE A 92 0.43 -8.12 5.58
N ILE A 93 -0.79 -7.72 5.23
CA ILE A 93 -1.94 -7.71 6.15
C ILE A 93 -2.17 -9.10 6.74
N ARG A 94 -2.21 -10.14 5.90
CA ARG A 94 -2.42 -11.52 6.36
C ARG A 94 -1.33 -12.03 7.29
N GLN A 95 -0.07 -11.68 7.05
CA GLN A 95 1.06 -12.21 7.81
C GLN A 95 1.35 -11.38 9.06
N GLU A 96 1.36 -10.05 8.94
CA GLU A 96 1.85 -9.16 10.00
C GLU A 96 0.72 -8.61 10.88
N ILE A 97 -0.49 -8.47 10.34
CA ILE A 97 -1.62 -7.92 11.10
C ILE A 97 -2.54 -9.03 11.59
N PHE A 98 -2.90 -9.98 10.73
CA PHE A 98 -3.79 -11.09 11.06
C PHE A 98 -3.06 -12.43 11.20
N GLY A 99 -1.74 -12.40 11.44
CA GLY A 99 -0.92 -13.59 11.56
C GLY A 99 -1.37 -14.54 12.67
N TYR A 100 -0.95 -15.82 12.57
CA TYR A 100 -1.30 -16.86 13.51
C TYR A 100 -0.87 -16.47 14.94
N GLY A 101 -1.80 -16.62 15.89
CA GLY A 101 -1.55 -16.31 17.30
C GLY A 101 -1.73 -14.83 17.68
N LEU A 102 -2.02 -13.95 16.74
CA LEU A 102 -2.38 -12.57 17.05
C LEU A 102 -3.88 -12.46 17.40
N PRO A 103 -4.25 -11.59 18.34
CA PRO A 103 -5.65 -11.30 18.61
C PRO A 103 -6.28 -10.62 17.39
N ARG A 104 -7.59 -10.77 17.22
CA ARG A 104 -8.31 -10.06 16.16
C ARG A 104 -8.19 -8.56 16.37
N GLN A 105 -7.65 -7.87 15.38
CA GLN A 105 -7.40 -6.44 15.41
C GLN A 105 -8.37 -5.72 14.47
N ARG A 106 -8.72 -4.49 14.81
CA ARG A 106 -9.43 -3.59 13.91
C ARG A 106 -8.41 -2.94 12.99
N LEU A 107 -8.54 -3.12 11.67
CA LEU A 107 -7.69 -2.52 10.66
C LEU A 107 -8.34 -1.27 10.08
N ASP A 108 -7.66 -0.13 10.20
CA ASP A 108 -7.95 1.09 9.46
C ASP A 108 -6.79 1.34 8.47
N VAL A 109 -7.10 1.89 7.29
CA VAL A 109 -6.10 2.17 6.24
C VAL A 109 -6.07 3.67 5.98
N LEU A 110 -4.87 4.25 5.99
CA LEU A 110 -4.60 5.61 5.52
C LEU A 110 -3.78 5.52 4.23
N GLY A 111 -4.29 6.08 3.16
CA GLY A 111 -3.57 6.08 1.88
C GLY A 111 -3.38 7.48 1.30
N THR A 112 -2.15 7.79 0.92
CA THR A 112 -1.81 9.03 0.21
C THR A 112 -1.87 8.78 -1.29
N SER A 113 -2.68 9.57 -2.04
CA SER A 113 -2.68 9.50 -3.51
C SER A 113 -2.86 8.05 -4.01
N MET A 114 -1.85 7.47 -4.69
CA MET A 114 -1.84 6.06 -5.12
C MET A 114 -2.12 5.09 -3.97
N GLY A 115 -1.53 5.33 -2.80
CA GLY A 115 -1.81 4.55 -1.58
C GLY A 115 -3.28 4.63 -1.17
N GLY A 116 -3.97 5.74 -1.43
CA GLY A 116 -5.41 5.87 -1.24
C GLY A 116 -6.22 5.01 -2.21
N ILE A 117 -5.77 4.89 -3.46
CA ILE A 117 -6.38 3.96 -4.43
C ILE A 117 -6.21 2.51 -3.94
N LEU A 118 -5.00 2.11 -3.51
CA LEU A 118 -4.78 0.79 -2.90
C LEU A 118 -5.69 0.58 -1.69
N GLY A 119 -5.82 1.60 -0.83
CA GLY A 119 -6.74 1.59 0.32
C GLY A 119 -8.20 1.36 -0.08
N MET A 120 -8.67 1.94 -1.19
CA MET A 120 -10.01 1.70 -1.71
C MET A 120 -10.20 0.24 -2.14
N TYR A 121 -9.22 -0.36 -2.82
CA TYR A 121 -9.26 -1.77 -3.22
C TYR A 121 -9.24 -2.70 -2.00
N LEU A 122 -8.42 -2.40 -1.00
CA LEU A 122 -8.39 -3.16 0.25
C LEU A 122 -9.75 -3.09 0.97
N ALA A 123 -10.32 -1.88 1.10
CA ALA A 123 -11.61 -1.67 1.74
C ALA A 123 -12.79 -2.27 0.96
N GLY A 124 -12.67 -2.36 -0.37
CA GLY A 124 -13.69 -2.98 -1.23
C GLY A 124 -13.77 -4.50 -1.13
N LYS A 125 -12.74 -5.15 -0.58
CA LYS A 125 -12.68 -6.60 -0.38
C LYS A 125 -12.99 -6.96 1.07
N ALA A 126 -14.10 -7.67 1.30
CA ALA A 126 -14.56 -8.02 2.65
C ALA A 126 -13.53 -8.86 3.43
N GLU A 127 -12.75 -9.70 2.73
CA GLU A 127 -11.71 -10.53 3.34
C GLU A 127 -10.58 -9.76 4.00
N ASN A 128 -10.36 -8.50 3.62
CA ASN A 128 -9.32 -7.66 4.23
C ASN A 128 -9.76 -7.01 5.55
N GLU A 129 -11.04 -7.16 5.92
CA GLU A 129 -11.60 -6.67 7.20
C GLU A 129 -11.30 -5.19 7.52
N VAL A 130 -11.15 -4.35 6.49
CA VAL A 130 -10.91 -2.92 6.68
C VAL A 130 -12.13 -2.26 7.32
N SER A 131 -11.93 -1.60 8.45
CA SER A 131 -12.98 -0.94 9.24
C SER A 131 -13.08 0.56 9.00
N GLY A 132 -11.99 1.19 8.58
CA GLY A 132 -11.93 2.62 8.28
C GLY A 132 -10.96 2.91 7.14
N LEU A 133 -11.28 3.93 6.35
CA LEU A 133 -10.46 4.40 5.24
C LEU A 133 -10.24 5.90 5.37
N CYS A 134 -8.99 6.32 5.50
CA CYS A 134 -8.60 7.72 5.45
C CYS A 134 -7.87 7.98 4.12
N LEU A 135 -8.36 8.92 3.34
CA LEU A 135 -7.79 9.32 2.07
C LEU A 135 -6.99 10.62 2.25
N ASN A 136 -5.75 10.64 1.83
CA ASN A 136 -4.95 11.85 1.76
C ASN A 136 -4.83 12.29 0.31
N ASP A 137 -5.57 13.33 0.00
CA ASP A 137 -5.58 14.11 -1.22
C ASP A 137 -5.87 13.31 -2.50
N ILE A 138 -6.79 12.36 -2.39
CA ILE A 138 -7.32 11.56 -3.51
C ILE A 138 -8.82 11.36 -3.33
N GLY A 139 -9.59 11.53 -4.42
CA GLY A 139 -11.01 11.27 -4.46
C GLY A 139 -11.35 9.95 -5.16
N LEU A 140 -12.63 9.78 -5.48
CA LEU A 140 -13.14 8.59 -6.19
C LEU A 140 -12.79 8.59 -7.69
N ASN A 141 -12.21 9.67 -8.19
CA ASN A 141 -11.87 9.84 -9.59
C ASN A 141 -10.45 10.37 -9.73
N LEU A 142 -9.71 9.89 -10.71
CA LEU A 142 -8.40 10.42 -11.10
C LEU A 142 -8.47 10.88 -12.55
N THR A 143 -8.35 12.18 -12.78
CA THR A 143 -8.49 12.77 -14.12
C THR A 143 -7.24 12.52 -14.98
N TRP A 144 -7.40 12.39 -16.29
CA TRP A 144 -6.26 12.29 -17.21
C TRP A 144 -5.36 13.53 -17.14
N MET A 145 -5.93 14.70 -16.87
CA MET A 145 -5.15 15.92 -16.68
C MET A 145 -4.24 15.87 -15.46
N SER A 146 -4.72 15.27 -14.35
CA SER A 146 -3.90 15.07 -13.14
C SER A 146 -2.74 14.11 -13.42
N ILE A 147 -3.00 13.00 -14.12
CA ILE A 147 -1.98 12.01 -14.50
C ILE A 147 -0.94 12.66 -15.45
N TYR A 148 -1.40 13.37 -16.47
CA TYR A 148 -0.53 14.07 -17.40
C TYR A 148 0.36 15.10 -16.69
N GLY A 149 -0.22 15.88 -15.76
CA GLY A 149 0.53 16.84 -14.97
C GLY A 149 1.63 16.19 -14.12
N LEU A 150 1.37 15.00 -13.58
CA LEU A 150 2.38 14.21 -12.85
C LEU A 150 3.52 13.79 -13.79
N TYR A 151 3.22 13.26 -14.97
CA TYR A 151 4.23 12.81 -15.93
C TYR A 151 5.10 13.94 -16.45
N GLU A 152 4.49 15.08 -16.80
CA GLU A 152 5.26 16.27 -17.22
C GLU A 152 6.17 16.78 -16.10
N GLY A 153 5.69 16.75 -14.86
CA GLY A 153 6.52 17.11 -13.71
C GLY A 153 7.68 16.14 -13.49
N MET A 154 7.48 14.84 -13.64
CA MET A 154 8.55 13.83 -13.55
C MET A 154 9.59 14.02 -14.65
N LYS A 155 9.19 14.29 -15.90
CA LYS A 155 10.11 14.62 -17.00
C LYS A 155 10.95 15.85 -16.66
N ALA A 156 10.32 16.93 -16.18
CA ALA A 156 11.02 18.15 -15.79
C ALA A 156 12.03 17.89 -14.65
N ALA A 157 11.67 17.05 -13.66
CA ALA A 157 12.54 16.67 -12.58
C ALA A 157 13.68 15.74 -12.99
N GLY A 158 13.47 14.86 -13.98
CA GLY A 158 14.51 13.98 -14.55
C GLY A 158 15.57 14.73 -15.36
N GLN A 159 15.33 15.99 -15.69
CA GLN A 159 16.31 16.89 -16.37
C GLN A 159 17.26 17.61 -15.39
N LEU A 160 17.19 17.32 -14.09
CA LEU A 160 18.11 17.84 -13.09
C LEU A 160 19.55 17.37 -13.35
N PRO A 161 20.58 18.11 -12.83
CA PRO A 161 21.99 17.83 -13.12
C PRO A 161 22.34 16.35 -12.91
N LYS A 162 23.21 15.80 -13.78
CA LYS A 162 23.57 14.38 -13.91
C LYS A 162 24.07 13.66 -12.64
N ALA A 163 24.30 14.36 -11.55
CA ALA A 163 24.81 13.78 -10.30
C ALA A 163 23.73 13.05 -9.48
N GLU A 164 22.45 13.27 -9.77
CA GLU A 164 21.36 12.74 -8.95
C GLU A 164 20.18 12.40 -9.83
N THR A 165 19.83 11.11 -9.92
CA THR A 165 18.63 10.70 -10.63
C THR A 165 17.39 11.00 -9.78
N LEU A 166 16.23 11.21 -10.41
CA LEU A 166 14.95 11.37 -9.69
C LEU A 166 14.70 10.20 -8.74
N ALA A 167 15.06 8.99 -9.16
CA ALA A 167 14.94 7.77 -8.38
C ALA A 167 15.70 7.88 -7.03
N SER A 168 16.99 8.25 -7.07
CA SER A 168 17.82 8.40 -5.87
C SER A 168 17.24 9.43 -4.90
N ARG A 169 16.80 10.59 -5.40
CA ARG A 169 16.20 11.64 -4.55
C ARG A 169 14.93 11.22 -3.84
N LEU A 170 14.15 10.36 -4.48
CA LEU A 170 12.85 9.92 -3.94
C LEU A 170 12.97 8.65 -3.11
N GLY A 171 14.14 8.02 -3.06
CA GLY A 171 14.33 6.74 -2.39
C GLY A 171 13.56 5.60 -3.07
N VAL A 172 13.46 5.64 -4.41
CA VAL A 172 12.79 4.62 -5.22
C VAL A 172 13.74 4.10 -6.30
N THR A 173 13.47 2.92 -6.86
CA THR A 173 14.31 2.40 -7.95
C THR A 173 14.03 3.11 -9.27
N GLU A 174 14.98 3.05 -10.21
CA GLU A 174 14.80 3.62 -11.56
C GLU A 174 13.66 2.93 -12.32
N GLY A 175 13.53 1.61 -12.15
CA GLY A 175 12.43 0.85 -12.71
C GLY A 175 11.07 1.30 -12.19
N ALA A 176 10.95 1.53 -10.89
CA ALA A 176 9.72 2.03 -10.30
C ALA A 176 9.34 3.43 -10.83
N VAL A 177 10.33 4.33 -11.06
CA VAL A 177 10.07 5.65 -11.67
C VAL A 177 9.64 5.51 -13.12
N ARG A 178 10.28 4.62 -13.89
CA ARG A 178 9.94 4.37 -15.29
C ARG A 178 8.54 3.77 -15.44
N ASP A 179 8.23 2.75 -14.63
CA ASP A 179 7.02 1.95 -14.79
C ASP A 179 5.76 2.72 -14.40
N VAL A 180 5.83 3.73 -13.52
CA VAL A 180 4.67 4.59 -13.23
C VAL A 180 4.17 5.38 -14.44
N GLN A 181 5.01 5.55 -15.48
CA GLN A 181 4.64 6.20 -16.72
C GLN A 181 4.03 5.24 -17.74
N SER A 182 4.06 3.95 -17.44
CA SER A 182 3.48 2.92 -18.31
C SER A 182 1.96 2.86 -18.14
N PRO A 183 1.17 2.71 -19.22
CA PRO A 183 -0.25 2.43 -19.14
C PRO A 183 -0.58 1.17 -18.30
N HIS A 184 0.32 0.20 -18.28
CA HIS A 184 0.19 -1.03 -17.50
C HIS A 184 0.36 -0.83 -15.99
N HIS A 185 0.85 0.34 -15.55
CA HIS A 185 0.95 0.64 -14.12
C HIS A 185 -0.41 0.59 -13.41
N PHE A 186 -1.48 0.98 -14.11
CA PHE A 186 -2.85 1.02 -13.60
C PHE A 186 -3.66 -0.21 -14.00
N ASP A 187 -3.08 -1.40 -13.83
CA ASP A 187 -3.67 -2.69 -14.24
C ASP A 187 -4.79 -3.23 -13.35
N LEU A 188 -5.19 -2.48 -12.32
CA LEU A 188 -6.35 -2.83 -11.49
C LEU A 188 -7.68 -2.51 -12.19
N PRO A 189 -8.73 -3.31 -11.94
CA PRO A 189 -10.06 -3.06 -12.50
C PRO A 189 -10.61 -1.70 -12.07
N HIS A 190 -10.74 -0.77 -12.97
CA HIS A 190 -11.34 0.54 -12.76
C HIS A 190 -12.28 0.87 -13.92
N HIS A 191 -13.21 1.80 -13.71
CA HIS A 191 -14.03 2.31 -14.80
C HIS A 191 -13.27 3.45 -15.50
N LYS A 192 -12.84 3.22 -16.74
CA LYS A 192 -12.15 4.19 -17.59
C LYS A 192 -13.14 4.93 -18.48
N ASP A 193 -13.05 6.25 -18.51
CA ASP A 193 -13.74 7.08 -19.49
C ASP A 193 -12.78 8.18 -20.03
N TRP A 194 -13.29 9.05 -20.91
CA TRP A 194 -12.49 10.13 -21.48
C TRP A 194 -12.02 11.17 -20.44
N LYS A 195 -12.67 11.25 -19.29
CA LYS A 195 -12.30 12.17 -18.18
C LYS A 195 -11.25 11.58 -17.25
N GLY A 196 -11.07 10.27 -17.23
CA GLY A 196 -10.11 9.63 -16.37
C GLY A 196 -10.53 8.24 -15.88
N MET A 197 -10.10 7.90 -14.67
CA MET A 197 -10.40 6.63 -14.00
C MET A 197 -11.34 6.87 -12.83
N LYS A 198 -12.31 5.97 -12.61
CA LYS A 198 -13.29 6.01 -11.52
C LYS A 198 -13.18 4.78 -10.65
N PHE A 199 -13.10 4.99 -9.35
CA PHE A 199 -12.92 3.95 -8.32
C PHE A 199 -14.14 3.80 -7.41
N GLY A 200 -15.15 4.69 -7.52
CA GLY A 200 -16.28 4.72 -6.61
C GLY A 200 -17.07 3.42 -6.50
N HIS A 201 -17.13 2.62 -7.58
CA HIS A 201 -17.82 1.32 -7.60
C HIS A 201 -17.16 0.28 -6.68
N ILE A 202 -15.85 0.38 -6.46
CA ILE A 202 -15.08 -0.53 -5.59
C ILE A 202 -15.61 -0.47 -4.16
N LEU A 203 -16.03 0.70 -3.71
CA LEU A 203 -16.52 0.94 -2.35
C LEU A 203 -18.05 0.78 -2.19
N ASN A 204 -18.76 0.14 -3.14
CA ASN A 204 -20.21 0.00 -3.05
C ASN A 204 -20.68 -0.79 -1.83
N ASN A 205 -19.92 -1.79 -1.42
CA ASN A 205 -20.23 -2.66 -0.28
C ASN A 205 -19.48 -2.28 1.00
N PHE A 206 -18.62 -1.26 0.94
CA PHE A 206 -17.87 -0.81 2.12
C PHE A 206 -18.79 -0.12 3.12
N LYS A 207 -18.78 -0.61 4.37
CA LYS A 207 -19.62 -0.10 5.48
C LYS A 207 -18.81 0.61 6.55
N GLY A 208 -17.48 0.66 6.39
CA GLY A 208 -16.58 1.32 7.32
C GLY A 208 -16.67 2.85 7.26
N SER A 209 -15.98 3.50 8.18
CA SER A 209 -15.86 4.96 8.18
C SER A 209 -14.94 5.44 7.06
N VAL A 210 -15.27 6.59 6.46
CA VAL A 210 -14.39 7.24 5.48
C VAL A 210 -14.07 8.65 5.96
N SER A 211 -12.80 9.03 5.87
CA SER A 211 -12.33 10.38 6.10
C SER A 211 -11.43 10.87 4.97
N LEU A 212 -11.33 12.18 4.79
CA LEU A 212 -10.57 12.81 3.73
C LEU A 212 -9.78 13.99 4.27
N VAL A 213 -8.49 14.04 3.94
CA VAL A 213 -7.67 15.25 4.04
C VAL A 213 -7.34 15.68 2.61
N TYR A 214 -7.54 16.97 2.28
CA TYR A 214 -7.29 17.46 0.92
C TYR A 214 -6.70 18.86 0.90
N GLY A 215 -5.88 19.13 -0.11
CA GLY A 215 -5.22 20.41 -0.28
C GLY A 215 -6.13 21.47 -0.91
N GLY A 216 -6.10 22.68 -0.36
CA GLY A 216 -6.83 23.83 -0.93
C GLY A 216 -6.38 24.21 -2.34
N GLU A 217 -5.10 23.87 -2.69
CA GLU A 217 -4.51 24.07 -4.01
C GLU A 217 -4.17 22.75 -4.74
N SER A 218 -4.82 21.64 -4.34
CA SER A 218 -4.58 20.36 -4.98
C SER A 218 -5.03 20.37 -6.45
N GLY A 219 -4.21 19.77 -7.31
CA GLY A 219 -4.55 19.46 -8.69
C GLY A 219 -5.10 18.04 -8.89
N VAL A 220 -5.18 17.26 -7.82
CA VAL A 220 -5.61 15.85 -7.84
C VAL A 220 -6.96 15.68 -7.16
N CYS A 221 -7.11 16.10 -5.91
CA CYS A 221 -8.38 16.06 -5.20
C CYS A 221 -9.10 17.40 -5.36
N LEU A 222 -9.87 17.55 -6.45
CA LEU A 222 -10.61 18.77 -6.78
C LEU A 222 -11.90 18.87 -5.93
N PRO A 223 -12.47 20.09 -5.76
CA PRO A 223 -13.72 20.28 -5.01
C PRO A 223 -14.88 19.38 -5.46
N ALA A 224 -15.02 19.13 -6.76
CA ALA A 224 -16.04 18.21 -7.27
C ALA A 224 -15.85 16.77 -6.76
N GLN A 225 -14.62 16.33 -6.58
CA GLN A 225 -14.33 14.99 -6.04
C GLN A 225 -14.64 14.90 -4.54
N VAL A 226 -14.46 15.99 -3.80
CA VAL A 226 -14.91 16.07 -2.40
C VAL A 226 -16.43 15.92 -2.31
N GLN A 227 -17.17 16.60 -3.22
CA GLN A 227 -18.62 16.47 -3.32
C GLN A 227 -19.06 15.04 -3.68
N ASP A 228 -18.38 14.39 -4.62
CA ASP A 228 -18.63 12.98 -4.99
C ASP A 228 -18.44 12.04 -3.78
N LEU A 229 -17.39 12.26 -3.00
CA LEU A 229 -17.14 11.50 -1.76
C LEU A 229 -18.23 11.77 -0.72
N GLN A 230 -18.64 13.01 -0.51
CA GLN A 230 -19.72 13.38 0.42
C GLN A 230 -21.07 12.76 0.01
N ALA A 231 -21.37 12.78 -1.29
CA ALA A 231 -22.59 12.16 -1.82
C ALA A 231 -22.61 10.64 -1.57
N LYS A 232 -21.45 9.97 -1.74
CA LYS A 232 -21.32 8.53 -1.51
C LYS A 232 -21.28 8.18 -0.02
N PHE A 233 -20.64 9.00 0.80
CA PHE A 233 -20.47 8.79 2.24
C PHE A 233 -21.01 10.00 3.02
N PRO A 234 -22.31 10.03 3.37
CA PRO A 234 -22.95 11.19 4.01
C PRO A 234 -22.31 11.61 5.34
N HIS A 235 -21.61 10.68 6.02
CA HIS A 235 -20.89 10.93 7.28
C HIS A 235 -19.37 11.16 7.08
N LEU A 236 -18.96 11.52 5.86
CA LEU A 236 -17.56 11.82 5.56
C LEU A 236 -17.02 12.92 6.48
N ALA A 237 -15.98 12.60 7.25
CA ALA A 237 -15.18 13.63 7.91
C ALA A 237 -14.16 14.16 6.91
N ALA A 238 -14.17 15.45 6.61
CA ALA A 238 -13.26 16.06 5.65
C ALA A 238 -12.50 17.23 6.28
N MET A 239 -11.19 17.32 6.01
CA MET A 239 -10.33 18.41 6.40
C MET A 239 -9.69 19.03 5.17
N ARG A 240 -9.97 20.30 4.91
CA ARG A 240 -9.27 21.10 3.89
C ARG A 240 -8.06 21.76 4.52
N VAL A 241 -6.91 21.68 3.85
CA VAL A 241 -5.66 22.31 4.29
C VAL A 241 -5.34 23.43 3.31
N GLU A 242 -5.52 24.68 3.77
CA GLU A 242 -5.31 25.86 2.95
C GLU A 242 -3.87 25.97 2.46
N GLY A 243 -3.68 26.38 1.21
CA GLY A 243 -2.37 26.52 0.58
C GLY A 243 -1.63 25.21 0.33
N ALA A 244 -2.14 24.07 0.78
CA ALA A 244 -1.53 22.77 0.50
C ALA A 244 -1.80 22.34 -0.94
N THR A 245 -0.75 21.84 -1.58
CA THR A 245 -0.80 21.17 -2.89
C THR A 245 -0.87 19.65 -2.70
N HIS A 246 -0.84 18.88 -3.80
CA HIS A 246 -0.80 17.42 -3.76
C HIS A 246 0.61 16.87 -3.47
N PRO A 247 0.74 15.87 -2.57
CA PRO A 247 -0.20 15.48 -1.53
C PRO A 247 -0.16 16.41 -0.32
N VAL A 248 -1.15 16.32 0.58
CA VAL A 248 -1.12 17.11 1.83
C VAL A 248 -0.06 16.57 2.78
N PRO A 249 0.82 17.45 3.35
CA PRO A 249 1.84 17.02 4.30
C PRO A 249 1.22 16.68 5.67
N PHE A 250 1.82 15.74 6.40
CA PHE A 250 1.41 15.36 7.75
C PHE A 250 1.88 16.39 8.79
N THR A 251 1.22 17.54 8.81
CA THR A 251 1.40 18.54 9.88
C THR A 251 0.77 18.05 11.19
N GLN A 252 1.08 18.70 12.30
CA GLN A 252 0.46 18.38 13.59
C GLN A 252 -1.07 18.38 13.53
N ALA A 253 -1.68 19.35 12.83
CA ALA A 253 -3.14 19.42 12.66
C ALA A 253 -3.69 18.26 11.84
N VAL A 254 -3.01 17.87 10.77
CA VAL A 254 -3.39 16.72 9.94
C VAL A 254 -3.26 15.42 10.73
N CYS A 255 -2.16 15.23 11.45
CA CYS A 255 -1.98 14.06 12.32
C CYS A 255 -3.10 13.98 13.38
N ALA A 256 -3.42 15.10 14.04
CA ALA A 256 -4.49 15.15 15.01
C ALA A 256 -5.86 14.81 14.41
N PHE A 257 -6.16 15.28 13.20
CA PHE A 257 -7.38 14.95 12.47
C PHE A 257 -7.48 13.45 12.17
N VAL A 258 -6.40 12.86 11.63
CA VAL A 258 -6.33 11.43 11.33
C VAL A 258 -6.54 10.61 12.60
N LEU A 259 -5.79 10.89 13.66
CA LEU A 259 -5.88 10.15 14.92
C LEU A 259 -7.24 10.31 15.61
N LYS A 260 -7.87 11.49 15.51
CA LYS A 260 -9.24 11.72 16.01
C LYS A 260 -10.26 10.86 15.26
N GLY A 261 -10.14 10.75 13.94
CA GLY A 261 -11.01 9.92 13.11
C GLY A 261 -10.99 8.44 13.50
N LEU A 262 -9.88 7.97 14.06
CA LEU A 262 -9.72 6.60 14.55
C LEU A 262 -10.34 6.36 15.93
N LYS A 263 -10.67 7.41 16.68
CA LYS A 263 -11.26 7.30 18.04
C LYS A 263 -12.75 6.99 17.98
N LEU A 264 -13.17 6.03 17.18
CA LEU A 264 -14.49 5.42 17.37
C LEU A 264 -14.49 4.63 18.68
N PRO A 265 -15.64 4.59 19.42
CA PRO A 265 -15.69 3.94 20.72
C PRO A 265 -15.09 2.55 20.61
N LEU A 266 -14.19 2.22 21.54
CA LEU A 266 -13.76 0.86 21.76
C LEU A 266 -15.05 0.03 21.87
N LEU A 267 -15.28 -0.87 20.92
CA LEU A 267 -16.25 -1.93 21.14
C LEU A 267 -15.79 -2.59 22.44
N GLU A 268 -16.57 -2.43 23.52
CA GLU A 268 -16.38 -3.21 24.72
C GLU A 268 -16.35 -4.67 24.27
N VAL A 269 -15.16 -5.23 24.17
CA VAL A 269 -15.00 -6.67 24.07
C VAL A 269 -15.55 -7.15 25.40
N LYS A 270 -16.81 -7.56 25.44
CA LYS A 270 -17.35 -8.37 26.52
C LYS A 270 -16.50 -9.64 26.52
N THR A 271 -15.39 -9.59 27.20
CA THR A 271 -14.63 -10.78 27.56
C THR A 271 -15.55 -11.56 28.51
N LYS A 272 -16.29 -12.52 27.94
CA LYS A 272 -16.87 -13.57 28.76
C LYS A 272 -15.67 -14.17 29.50
N PRO A 273 -15.67 -14.15 30.82
CA PRO A 273 -14.59 -14.78 31.60
C PRO A 273 -14.42 -16.21 31.05
N PRO A 274 -13.18 -16.73 30.91
CA PRO A 274 -13.01 -18.09 30.48
C PRO A 274 -13.83 -18.98 31.45
N GLU A 275 -14.76 -19.74 30.89
CA GLU A 275 -15.56 -20.70 31.58
C GLU A 275 -14.59 -21.76 32.12
N ILE A 276 -14.26 -21.69 33.39
CA ILE A 276 -13.42 -22.68 34.05
C ILE A 276 -14.25 -23.97 34.05
N LEU A 277 -14.04 -24.81 33.05
CA LEU A 277 -14.58 -26.15 33.06
C LEU A 277 -14.02 -26.86 34.30
N PRO A 278 -14.85 -27.52 35.15
CA PRO A 278 -14.36 -28.25 36.30
C PRO A 278 -13.42 -29.36 35.82
N VAL A 279 -12.17 -29.32 36.30
CA VAL A 279 -11.18 -30.36 36.03
C VAL A 279 -11.73 -31.66 36.70
N SER A 280 -12.17 -32.58 35.86
CA SER A 280 -12.55 -33.91 36.28
C SER A 280 -11.32 -34.66 36.80
N ASN A 281 -11.29 -34.94 38.10
CA ASN A 281 -10.21 -35.64 38.81
C ASN A 281 -10.13 -37.16 38.52
N SER A 282 -10.44 -37.61 37.30
CA SER A 282 -10.50 -39.04 36.97
C SER A 282 -9.36 -39.58 36.09
N LEU A 283 -8.20 -38.89 36.01
CA LEU A 283 -7.05 -39.38 35.26
C LEU A 283 -5.72 -39.37 36.05
N LEU A 284 -5.79 -39.75 37.31
CA LEU A 284 -4.61 -40.05 38.13
C LEU A 284 -4.66 -41.52 38.57
N GLN A 285 -4.48 -42.46 37.62
CA GLN A 285 -4.04 -43.84 37.92
C GLN A 285 -3.82 -44.62 36.60
N ALA A 286 -2.63 -44.50 36.04
CA ALA A 286 -2.06 -45.54 35.20
C ALA A 286 -0.52 -45.48 35.32
N PRO A 287 0.17 -46.59 35.63
CA PRO A 287 1.63 -46.61 35.75
C PRO A 287 2.30 -46.57 34.38
N LEU A 288 3.43 -45.85 34.33
CA LEU A 288 4.33 -45.75 33.17
C LEU A 288 5.01 -47.11 32.88
N PRO A 289 5.10 -47.55 31.62
CA PRO A 289 5.95 -48.65 31.23
C PRO A 289 7.41 -48.18 31.06
N LEU A 290 8.30 -49.02 31.55
CA LEU A 290 9.75 -48.93 31.54
C LEU A 290 10.39 -48.74 30.15
N GLU A 291 11.44 -47.99 30.17
CA GLU A 291 12.44 -47.75 29.11
C GLU A 291 12.85 -48.99 28.30
N LYS A 292 12.93 -48.85 26.98
CA LYS A 292 13.79 -49.64 26.13
C LYS A 292 14.83 -48.74 25.52
N THR A 293 16.03 -48.86 26.03
CA THR A 293 17.30 -48.43 25.47
C THR A 293 17.48 -49.00 24.08
N LEU A 294 17.64 -48.15 23.07
CA LEU A 294 18.11 -48.51 21.74
C LEU A 294 19.53 -47.96 21.56
N SER A 295 20.44 -48.89 21.38
CA SER A 295 21.87 -48.74 21.11
C SER A 295 22.12 -48.09 19.77
N ILE A 296 23.09 -47.16 19.76
CA ILE A 296 23.66 -46.53 18.57
C ILE A 296 24.70 -47.46 17.97
N GLY A 297 24.52 -47.84 16.71
CA GLY A 297 25.55 -48.52 15.88
C GLY A 297 26.16 -47.51 14.89
N PRO A 298 27.40 -47.77 14.41
CA PRO A 298 28.24 -46.74 13.80
C PRO A 298 27.96 -46.51 12.31
N LEU A 299 28.32 -45.28 11.87
CA LEU A 299 28.33 -44.77 10.50
C LEU A 299 29.23 -45.65 9.60
N GLU A 300 28.70 -46.09 8.47
CA GLU A 300 29.50 -46.51 7.30
C GLU A 300 29.33 -45.50 6.18
N SER A 301 30.48 -45.07 5.69
CA SER A 301 30.71 -44.22 4.52
C SER A 301 30.59 -45.07 3.24
N VAL A 302 29.79 -44.65 2.26
CA VAL A 302 29.90 -45.16 0.89
C VAL A 302 29.91 -44.01 -0.10
N SER A 303 31.10 -43.82 -0.68
CA SER A 303 31.36 -43.11 -1.92
C SER A 303 31.02 -44.00 -3.12
N LYS A 304 30.50 -43.42 -4.23
CA LYS A 304 30.76 -43.68 -5.65
C LYS A 304 29.66 -43.06 -6.50
N GLU A 305 29.99 -42.03 -7.27
CA GLU A 305 30.37 -41.99 -8.71
C GLU A 305 29.33 -42.52 -9.72
N THR A 306 29.02 -41.56 -10.63
CA THR A 306 28.74 -41.69 -12.07
C THR A 306 27.46 -42.36 -12.54
N HIS A 307 26.63 -41.57 -13.26
CA HIS A 307 26.43 -41.75 -14.71
C HIS A 307 25.62 -40.59 -15.33
N LEU A 308 26.27 -39.89 -16.28
CA LEU A 308 25.63 -39.09 -17.32
C LEU A 308 24.82 -40.02 -18.23
N THR A 309 23.57 -39.68 -18.50
CA THR A 309 22.90 -40.14 -19.71
C THR A 309 22.23 -38.99 -20.41
N HIS A 310 22.69 -38.74 -21.62
CA HIS A 310 22.07 -37.90 -22.65
C HIS A 310 20.62 -38.31 -22.88
N ILE A 311 19.74 -37.31 -22.92
CA ILE A 311 18.46 -37.46 -23.62
C ILE A 311 18.31 -36.30 -24.60
N THR A 312 18.16 -36.69 -25.82
CA THR A 312 18.03 -36.02 -27.09
C THR A 312 16.83 -35.06 -27.16
N SER A 313 17.09 -34.01 -27.89
CA SER A 313 16.17 -32.99 -28.44
C SER A 313 14.93 -33.59 -29.15
N ALA A 314 13.78 -33.01 -28.91
CA ALA A 314 12.60 -33.11 -29.77
C ALA A 314 12.10 -31.70 -30.19
N PRO A 315 11.44 -31.56 -31.34
CA PRO A 315 11.51 -30.37 -32.16
C PRO A 315 10.47 -29.30 -31.84
N VAL A 316 10.91 -28.05 -32.06
CA VAL A 316 10.11 -26.80 -32.01
C VAL A 316 9.08 -26.81 -33.12
N MET A 317 7.81 -26.82 -32.76
CA MET A 317 6.71 -26.47 -33.68
C MET A 317 6.49 -24.96 -33.64
N HIS A 318 6.82 -24.29 -34.74
CA HIS A 318 6.38 -22.94 -35.03
C HIS A 318 4.89 -22.92 -35.37
N SER A 319 4.08 -22.20 -34.60
CA SER A 319 2.82 -21.68 -35.08
C SER A 319 2.85 -20.14 -34.96
N LYS A 320 3.05 -19.50 -36.09
CA LYS A 320 2.80 -18.08 -36.30
C LYS A 320 1.29 -17.88 -36.35
N GLN A 321 0.74 -17.17 -35.37
CA GLN A 321 -0.47 -16.37 -35.59
C GLN A 321 -0.23 -14.99 -35.02
N LYS A 322 0.09 -14.06 -35.91
CA LYS A 322 0.02 -12.63 -35.70
C LYS A 322 -1.46 -12.24 -35.69
N ASN A 323 -2.01 -11.91 -34.54
CA ASN A 323 -3.18 -11.06 -34.46
C ASN A 323 -2.69 -9.64 -34.15
N GLU A 324 -2.50 -8.86 -35.15
CA GLU A 324 -2.38 -7.41 -35.06
C GLU A 324 -3.73 -6.85 -34.62
N VAL A 325 -3.84 -6.47 -33.35
CA VAL A 325 -4.91 -5.59 -32.90
C VAL A 325 -4.51 -4.18 -33.32
N VAL A 326 -5.10 -3.71 -34.40
CA VAL A 326 -5.05 -2.32 -34.83
C VAL A 326 -5.78 -1.51 -33.77
N ILE A 327 -5.03 -0.80 -32.92
CA ILE A 327 -5.57 0.23 -32.04
C ILE A 327 -5.76 1.48 -32.92
N PRO A 328 -6.96 2.08 -33.02
CA PRO A 328 -7.14 3.32 -33.76
C PRO A 328 -6.30 4.42 -33.10
N GLU A 329 -5.47 5.09 -33.88
CA GLU A 329 -4.82 6.35 -33.49
C GLU A 329 -5.91 7.41 -33.26
N GLU A 330 -6.38 7.56 -32.04
CA GLU A 330 -7.15 8.73 -31.64
C GLU A 330 -6.20 9.92 -31.58
N LYS A 331 -6.44 10.89 -32.43
CA LYS A 331 -5.71 12.15 -32.51
C LYS A 331 -5.70 12.86 -31.16
N PHE A 332 -4.56 12.86 -30.53
CA PHE A 332 -4.28 13.61 -29.33
C PHE A 332 -4.30 15.11 -29.67
N VAL A 333 -5.25 15.86 -29.11
CA VAL A 333 -5.31 17.31 -29.28
C VAL A 333 -4.26 17.93 -28.36
N PRO A 334 -3.26 18.67 -28.87
CA PRO A 334 -2.24 19.28 -28.02
C PRO A 334 -2.83 20.35 -27.12
N ALA A 335 -2.32 20.43 -25.90
CA ALA A 335 -2.76 21.26 -24.77
C ALA A 335 -2.67 22.80 -24.99
N SER A 336 -2.54 23.28 -26.21
CA SER A 336 -2.48 24.72 -26.52
C SER A 336 -3.85 25.44 -26.52
N GLN A 337 -4.95 24.72 -26.30
CA GLN A 337 -6.30 25.29 -26.28
C GLN A 337 -7.07 25.07 -24.98
N ALA A 338 -6.42 24.71 -23.89
CA ALA A 338 -7.06 24.67 -22.58
C ALA A 338 -7.10 26.09 -21.98
N GLU A 339 -8.29 26.64 -21.83
CA GLU A 339 -8.54 27.92 -21.19
C GLU A 339 -7.84 28.05 -19.85
N VAL A 340 -7.09 29.14 -19.68
CA VAL A 340 -6.43 29.57 -18.46
C VAL A 340 -7.52 30.02 -17.47
N ILE A 341 -7.96 29.10 -16.60
CA ILE A 341 -8.72 29.47 -15.41
C ILE A 341 -7.71 29.71 -14.28
N GLY A 342 -7.54 30.97 -13.95
CA GLY A 342 -6.94 31.53 -12.73
C GLY A 342 -5.74 30.82 -12.08
N GLY A 343 -4.53 31.28 -12.38
CA GLY A 343 -3.38 31.32 -11.46
C GLY A 343 -2.76 30.02 -10.97
N SER A 344 -1.85 29.52 -11.67
CA SER A 344 -0.82 28.50 -11.55
C SER A 344 -1.11 27.22 -12.33
N THR A 345 -0.30 26.99 -13.35
CA THR A 345 -0.36 25.79 -14.18
C THR A 345 -0.06 24.53 -13.34
N LEU A 346 -0.63 23.38 -13.71
CA LEU A 346 -0.30 22.06 -13.11
C LEU A 346 1.22 21.83 -12.98
N ARG A 347 2.01 22.37 -13.93
CA ARG A 347 3.47 22.40 -13.88
C ARG A 347 4.02 23.09 -12.62
N SER A 348 3.45 24.24 -12.23
CA SER A 348 3.93 24.96 -11.05
C SER A 348 3.53 24.25 -9.74
N LYS A 349 2.39 23.55 -9.72
CA LYS A 349 1.92 22.76 -8.58
C LYS A 349 2.80 21.52 -8.36
N PHE A 350 3.17 20.82 -9.42
CA PHE A 350 4.09 19.69 -9.32
C PHE A 350 5.53 20.14 -8.95
N ALA A 351 6.01 21.25 -9.50
CA ALA A 351 7.31 21.81 -9.12
C ALA A 351 7.34 22.17 -7.63
N LYS A 352 6.27 22.71 -7.07
CA LYS A 352 6.13 22.93 -5.62
C LYS A 352 6.14 21.62 -4.83
N TRP A 353 5.50 20.56 -5.34
CA TRP A 353 5.54 19.24 -4.70
C TRP A 353 6.96 18.67 -4.70
N MET A 354 7.65 18.69 -5.84
CA MET A 354 9.04 18.24 -5.95
C MET A 354 10.02 19.04 -5.05
N ALA A 355 9.74 20.33 -4.79
CA ALA A 355 10.57 21.14 -3.92
C ALA A 355 10.54 20.70 -2.43
N ARG A 356 9.61 19.86 -2.03
CA ARG A 356 9.52 19.29 -0.66
C ARG A 356 10.55 18.18 -0.42
N PHE A 357 11.14 17.64 -1.48
CA PHE A 357 12.20 16.63 -1.39
C PHE A 357 13.61 17.24 -1.50
N LYS A 358 13.71 18.55 -1.40
CA LYS A 358 14.95 19.28 -1.20
C LYS A 358 15.20 19.41 0.31
#